data_a44fae5bb512219e4f12c15e33d8a2df
#
_entry.id   a44fae5bb512219e4f12c15e33d8a2df
#
_cell.length_a   1.000
_cell.length_b   1.000
_cell.length_c   1.000
_cell.angle_alpha   90.00
_cell.angle_beta   90.00
_cell.angle_gamma   90.00
#
_symmetry.space_group_name_H-M   'P 1'
#
loop_
_entity.id
_entity.type
_entity.pdbx_description
1 polymer ?
#
loop_
_entity_poly.entity_id
_entity_poly.type
_entity_poly.pdbx_seq_one_letter_code
_entity_poly.pdbx_strand_id
1 'polypeptide(L)'
;MAKAKKDIKKVVLAYSGGLDTSIIIPWLKENYNNCEVIAVSADVGQGTELDGLEEKAVKTGASKLIVLDLKKTFVEDYIFPTVQAGAVYENRYLLGTSFARPIIGKELARIALEEGADAICHGATGKGNDQVRFELAIKAYAPDMAIIAPWREWTIKSRDEEIDYAEAHNIPLKINRETNYSKDKNLWHLSHEGLDLEDPANEPQYEKEGFLELGVSPIQAPDKPTYVTIHFEKGIPTAIDGKEMGAVELVEKLNELGGANGIGLADLVENRLVGMKSRGVYETPGGTILYHAHDVLETITLDKETARTKQYLSIKFADIVYNGQWYTPLREALSAFVTETQKTVTGDVKLKLYKGNIINAGVTSPYTLYDEEVATFDAEDVYNQKDAEGFINLFGLPIHVKAVLDQKRNNK
;
A
#
# COMPACT_ATOMS: atom_id res chain seq x y z
N MET A 1 8.17 27.49 -17.79
CA MET A 1 6.92 28.30 -17.71
C MET A 1 5.76 27.39 -18.05
N ALA A 2 4.66 27.42 -17.31
CA ALA A 2 3.47 26.64 -17.67
C ALA A 2 2.93 27.06 -19.04
N LYS A 3 2.64 26.10 -19.94
CA LYS A 3 2.02 26.38 -21.24
C LYS A 3 0.65 27.02 -21.03
N ALA A 4 0.30 27.99 -21.86
CA ALA A 4 -1.05 28.55 -21.82
C ALA A 4 -2.08 27.51 -22.29
N LYS A 5 -3.32 27.51 -21.75
CA LYS A 5 -4.37 26.54 -22.13
C LYS A 5 -4.57 26.38 -23.65
N LYS A 6 -4.46 27.50 -24.39
CA LYS A 6 -4.57 27.53 -25.86
C LYS A 6 -3.44 26.83 -26.61
N ASP A 7 -2.30 26.59 -25.96
CA ASP A 7 -1.10 26.00 -26.57
C ASP A 7 -1.03 24.48 -26.30
N ILE A 8 -1.95 23.94 -25.49
CA ILE A 8 -2.05 22.52 -25.21
C ILE A 8 -2.88 21.85 -26.31
N LYS A 9 -2.25 20.96 -27.07
CA LYS A 9 -2.84 20.24 -28.19
C LYS A 9 -3.05 18.75 -27.93
N LYS A 10 -2.25 18.17 -27.05
CA LYS A 10 -2.28 16.76 -26.71
C LYS A 10 -2.11 16.54 -25.21
N VAL A 11 -3.00 15.76 -24.62
CA VAL A 11 -3.03 15.45 -23.20
C VAL A 11 -3.04 13.95 -22.98
N VAL A 12 -2.18 13.45 -22.09
CA VAL A 12 -2.26 12.09 -21.55
C VAL A 12 -3.07 12.12 -20.27
N LEU A 13 -4.15 11.35 -20.23
CA LEU A 13 -5.09 11.29 -19.11
C LEU A 13 -4.92 9.98 -18.33
N ALA A 14 -4.68 10.05 -17.02
CA ALA A 14 -4.85 8.91 -16.11
C ALA A 14 -6.33 8.51 -16.08
N TYR A 15 -6.66 7.36 -16.65
CA TYR A 15 -8.04 6.95 -16.92
C TYR A 15 -8.37 5.64 -16.21
N SER A 16 -9.29 5.69 -15.26
CA SER A 16 -9.81 4.50 -14.56
C SER A 16 -11.14 4.00 -15.11
N GLY A 17 -11.80 4.79 -15.96
CA GLY A 17 -13.15 4.50 -16.43
C GLY A 17 -14.25 4.81 -15.43
N GLY A 18 -13.93 5.30 -14.25
CA GLY A 18 -14.88 5.82 -13.28
C GLY A 18 -15.58 7.10 -13.76
N LEU A 19 -16.54 7.61 -12.97
CA LEU A 19 -17.29 8.82 -13.28
C LEU A 19 -16.34 10.00 -13.51
N ASP A 20 -15.51 10.32 -12.50
CA ASP A 20 -14.62 11.47 -12.50
C ASP A 20 -13.71 11.48 -13.73
N THR A 21 -13.04 10.36 -14.03
CA THR A 21 -12.11 10.31 -15.16
C THR A 21 -12.82 10.30 -16.52
N SER A 22 -14.06 9.81 -16.58
CA SER A 22 -14.83 9.83 -17.83
C SER A 22 -15.30 11.23 -18.23
N ILE A 23 -15.79 12.04 -17.26
CA ILE A 23 -16.21 13.42 -17.53
C ILE A 23 -15.02 14.35 -17.86
N ILE A 24 -13.81 13.99 -17.46
CA ILE A 24 -12.60 14.77 -17.76
C ILE A 24 -12.32 14.81 -19.27
N ILE A 25 -12.64 13.77 -20.05
CA ILE A 25 -12.34 13.72 -21.48
C ILE A 25 -13.06 14.86 -22.25
N PRO A 26 -14.40 14.99 -22.21
CA PRO A 26 -15.07 16.12 -22.87
C PRO A 26 -14.68 17.45 -22.25
N TRP A 27 -14.51 17.54 -20.93
CA TRP A 27 -14.09 18.76 -20.27
C TRP A 27 -12.73 19.28 -20.77
N LEU A 28 -11.74 18.40 -20.98
CA LEU A 28 -10.45 18.76 -21.56
C LEU A 28 -10.63 19.35 -22.97
N LYS A 29 -11.45 18.74 -23.81
CA LYS A 29 -11.73 19.24 -25.15
C LYS A 29 -12.36 20.62 -25.15
N GLU A 30 -13.32 20.86 -24.28
CA GLU A 30 -14.00 22.15 -24.14
C GLU A 30 -13.08 23.26 -23.64
N ASN A 31 -12.19 22.95 -22.71
CA ASN A 31 -11.36 23.95 -22.01
C ASN A 31 -9.95 24.11 -22.58
N TYR A 32 -9.47 23.15 -23.41
CA TYR A 32 -8.12 23.12 -23.95
C TYR A 32 -8.10 23.00 -25.47
N ASN A 33 -8.84 23.88 -26.15
CA ASN A 33 -8.82 24.07 -27.61
C ASN A 33 -9.04 22.76 -28.40
N ASN A 34 -10.01 21.95 -27.99
CA ASN A 34 -10.30 20.62 -28.57
C ASN A 34 -9.06 19.70 -28.68
N CYS A 35 -8.26 19.66 -27.61
CA CYS A 35 -7.03 18.88 -27.57
C CYS A 35 -7.27 17.39 -27.84
N GLU A 36 -6.25 16.71 -28.37
CA GLU A 36 -6.20 15.27 -28.44
C GLU A 36 -6.05 14.69 -27.02
N VAL A 37 -6.89 13.73 -26.65
CA VAL A 37 -6.85 13.07 -25.34
C VAL A 37 -6.47 11.60 -25.54
N ILE A 38 -5.31 11.21 -25.02
CA ILE A 38 -4.85 9.82 -24.93
C ILE A 38 -5.16 9.33 -23.54
N ALA A 39 -6.09 8.40 -23.42
CA ALA A 39 -6.39 7.75 -22.15
C ALA A 39 -5.35 6.67 -21.84
N VAL A 40 -4.89 6.60 -20.58
CA VAL A 40 -3.94 5.58 -20.12
C VAL A 40 -4.49 4.94 -18.86
N SER A 41 -4.62 3.64 -18.87
CA SER A 41 -5.01 2.82 -17.72
C SER A 41 -3.89 1.86 -17.36
N ALA A 42 -3.66 1.68 -16.07
CA ALA A 42 -2.68 0.74 -15.55
C ALA A 42 -3.41 -0.46 -14.94
N ASP A 43 -3.07 -1.67 -15.40
CA ASP A 43 -3.47 -2.90 -14.73
C ASP A 43 -2.49 -3.19 -13.59
N VAL A 44 -2.96 -2.93 -12.38
CA VAL A 44 -2.29 -3.23 -11.11
C VAL A 44 -3.06 -4.31 -10.33
N GLY A 45 -3.92 -5.08 -11.02
CA GLY A 45 -4.70 -6.18 -10.45
C GLY A 45 -6.10 -5.78 -9.96
N GLN A 46 -6.74 -4.79 -10.57
CA GLN A 46 -8.12 -4.39 -10.28
C GLN A 46 -9.18 -5.29 -10.96
N GLY A 47 -8.76 -6.35 -11.65
CA GLY A 47 -9.63 -7.38 -12.21
C GLY A 47 -10.52 -6.86 -13.34
N THR A 48 -11.83 -7.11 -13.25
CA THR A 48 -12.82 -6.80 -14.30
C THR A 48 -13.10 -5.32 -14.52
N GLU A 49 -12.50 -4.42 -13.75
CA GLU A 49 -12.68 -2.98 -13.94
C GLU A 49 -12.12 -2.48 -15.30
N LEU A 50 -11.25 -3.25 -15.92
CA LEU A 50 -10.68 -2.97 -17.24
C LEU A 50 -11.56 -3.43 -18.42
N ASP A 51 -12.61 -4.22 -18.17
CA ASP A 51 -13.45 -4.79 -19.20
C ASP A 51 -14.29 -3.70 -19.91
N GLY A 52 -14.17 -3.62 -21.22
CA GLY A 52 -14.88 -2.64 -22.05
C GLY A 52 -14.38 -1.19 -21.93
N LEU A 53 -13.23 -1.00 -21.26
CA LEU A 53 -12.69 0.33 -20.96
C LEU A 53 -12.28 1.08 -22.23
N GLU A 54 -11.74 0.40 -23.25
CA GLU A 54 -11.34 1.01 -24.54
C GLU A 54 -12.56 1.58 -25.27
N GLU A 55 -13.62 0.78 -25.42
CA GLU A 55 -14.85 1.24 -26.07
C GLU A 55 -15.43 2.45 -25.36
N LYS A 56 -15.43 2.42 -24.03
CA LYS A 56 -15.92 3.54 -23.20
C LYS A 56 -15.07 4.80 -23.42
N ALA A 57 -13.74 4.70 -23.36
CA ALA A 57 -12.83 5.83 -23.52
C ALA A 57 -13.02 6.50 -24.90
N VAL A 58 -13.07 5.69 -25.98
CA VAL A 58 -13.24 6.19 -27.36
C VAL A 58 -14.61 6.81 -27.55
N LYS A 59 -15.70 6.18 -27.06
CA LYS A 59 -17.06 6.76 -27.11
C LYS A 59 -17.15 8.08 -26.37
N THR A 60 -16.39 8.25 -25.30
CA THR A 60 -16.37 9.48 -24.50
C THR A 60 -15.52 10.57 -25.18
N GLY A 61 -14.72 10.22 -26.21
CA GLY A 61 -13.98 11.17 -27.03
C GLY A 61 -12.47 11.11 -26.91
N ALA A 62 -11.89 10.11 -26.23
CA ALA A 62 -10.46 9.85 -26.30
C ALA A 62 -10.05 9.41 -27.72
N SER A 63 -8.85 9.78 -28.16
CA SER A 63 -8.32 9.32 -29.45
C SER A 63 -7.91 7.86 -29.43
N LYS A 64 -7.43 7.38 -28.30
CA LYS A 64 -7.10 5.98 -28.01
C LYS A 64 -7.03 5.71 -26.50
N LEU A 65 -7.09 4.43 -26.14
CA LEU A 65 -6.73 3.95 -24.79
C LEU A 65 -5.43 3.14 -24.90
N ILE A 66 -4.53 3.35 -23.96
CA ILE A 66 -3.35 2.51 -23.71
C ILE A 66 -3.55 1.82 -22.38
N VAL A 67 -3.55 0.49 -22.35
CA VAL A 67 -3.60 -0.31 -21.11
C VAL A 67 -2.23 -0.92 -20.88
N LEU A 68 -1.68 -0.71 -19.68
CA LEU A 68 -0.36 -1.19 -19.27
C LEU A 68 -0.53 -2.31 -18.25
N ASP A 69 -0.01 -3.50 -18.53
CA ASP A 69 0.11 -4.54 -17.49
C ASP A 69 1.31 -4.25 -16.60
N LEU A 70 1.02 -3.78 -15.40
CA LEU A 70 2.02 -3.42 -14.40
C LEU A 70 2.03 -4.34 -13.19
N LYS A 71 1.23 -5.41 -13.16
CA LYS A 71 1.07 -6.31 -12.00
C LYS A 71 2.40 -6.83 -11.47
N LYS A 72 3.24 -7.37 -12.35
CA LYS A 72 4.54 -7.91 -11.94
C LYS A 72 5.45 -6.84 -11.35
N THR A 73 5.64 -5.72 -12.06
CA THR A 73 6.45 -4.59 -11.59
C THR A 73 5.90 -4.03 -10.27
N PHE A 74 4.57 -3.95 -10.15
CA PHE A 74 3.92 -3.49 -8.92
C PHE A 74 4.27 -4.35 -7.71
N VAL A 75 4.26 -5.68 -7.88
CA VAL A 75 4.61 -6.60 -6.78
C VAL A 75 6.10 -6.56 -6.48
N GLU A 76 6.94 -6.73 -7.50
CA GLU A 76 8.39 -6.92 -7.31
C GLU A 76 9.11 -5.64 -6.89
N ASP A 77 8.74 -4.47 -7.47
CA ASP A 77 9.47 -3.23 -7.27
C ASP A 77 8.85 -2.29 -6.22
N TYR A 78 7.59 -2.52 -5.82
CA TYR A 78 6.89 -1.64 -4.86
C TYR A 78 6.38 -2.39 -3.63
N ILE A 79 5.64 -3.48 -3.81
CA ILE A 79 5.06 -4.24 -2.70
C ILE A 79 6.17 -4.91 -1.88
N PHE A 80 6.96 -5.78 -2.50
CA PHE A 80 7.97 -6.56 -1.78
C PHE A 80 9.01 -5.69 -1.07
N PRO A 81 9.58 -4.63 -1.67
CA PRO A 81 10.48 -3.73 -0.95
C PRO A 81 9.82 -3.04 0.26
N THR A 82 8.52 -2.75 0.18
CA THR A 82 7.76 -2.14 1.27
C THR A 82 7.50 -3.15 2.39
N VAL A 83 7.22 -4.40 2.05
CA VAL A 83 7.12 -5.53 3.03
C VAL A 83 8.47 -5.77 3.69
N GLN A 84 9.57 -5.89 2.92
CA GLN A 84 10.92 -6.03 3.45
C GLN A 84 11.30 -4.90 4.42
N ALA A 85 10.85 -3.67 4.15
CA ALA A 85 11.03 -2.54 5.04
C ALA A 85 10.21 -2.64 6.34
N GLY A 86 9.19 -3.50 6.39
CA GLY A 86 8.21 -3.54 7.47
C GLY A 86 7.41 -2.23 7.57
N ALA A 87 7.22 -1.53 6.44
CA ALA A 87 6.65 -0.19 6.42
C ALA A 87 5.13 -0.22 6.50
N VAL A 88 4.59 0.24 7.61
CA VAL A 88 3.14 0.34 7.88
C VAL A 88 2.83 1.76 8.35
N TYR A 89 2.01 2.49 7.61
CA TYR A 89 1.69 3.87 7.96
C TYR A 89 0.80 3.92 9.20
N GLU A 90 1.19 4.76 10.17
CA GLU A 90 0.53 4.89 11.48
C GLU A 90 0.29 3.55 12.20
N ASN A 91 1.16 2.54 11.95
CA ASN A 91 1.11 1.18 12.48
C ASN A 91 -0.17 0.39 12.11
N ARG A 92 -0.90 0.80 11.08
CA ARG A 92 -2.18 0.18 10.68
C ARG A 92 -2.39 0.05 9.18
N TYR A 93 -2.04 1.07 8.40
CA TYR A 93 -2.32 1.12 6.97
C TYR A 93 -1.19 0.49 6.16
N LEU A 94 -1.50 -0.56 5.39
CA LEU A 94 -0.55 -1.32 4.56
C LEU A 94 -0.28 -0.68 3.18
N LEU A 95 -0.54 0.61 3.02
CA LEU A 95 -0.06 1.47 1.93
C LEU A 95 -0.53 1.13 0.50
N GLY A 96 -1.58 0.33 0.33
CA GLY A 96 -1.96 -0.22 -0.98
C GLY A 96 -2.23 0.81 -2.08
N THR A 97 -2.91 1.91 -1.78
CA THR A 97 -3.06 3.03 -2.72
C THR A 97 -1.77 3.82 -2.87
N SER A 98 -1.01 3.96 -1.77
CA SER A 98 0.14 4.88 -1.70
C SER A 98 1.29 4.47 -2.61
N PHE A 99 1.60 3.18 -2.73
CA PHE A 99 2.66 2.71 -3.62
C PHE A 99 2.16 2.38 -5.05
N ALA A 100 0.84 2.29 -5.28
CA ALA A 100 0.28 2.13 -6.62
C ALA A 100 0.38 3.42 -7.46
N ARG A 101 0.20 4.59 -6.85
CA ARG A 101 0.22 5.88 -7.60
C ARG A 101 1.58 6.26 -8.16
N PRO A 102 2.73 6.05 -7.46
CA PRO A 102 4.04 6.31 -8.03
C PRO A 102 4.34 5.55 -9.32
N ILE A 103 4.04 4.24 -9.41
CA ILE A 103 4.26 3.48 -10.64
C ILE A 103 3.38 3.99 -11.79
N ILE A 104 2.11 4.30 -11.52
CA ILE A 104 1.20 4.84 -12.52
C ILE A 104 1.70 6.21 -13.00
N GLY A 105 2.09 7.10 -12.08
CA GLY A 105 2.61 8.44 -12.41
C GLY A 105 3.89 8.40 -13.24
N LYS A 106 4.79 7.46 -12.97
CA LYS A 106 5.98 7.20 -13.77
C LYS A 106 5.63 6.81 -15.22
N GLU A 107 4.70 5.86 -15.37
CA GLU A 107 4.29 5.39 -16.69
C GLU A 107 3.51 6.45 -17.48
N LEU A 108 2.69 7.26 -16.81
CA LEU A 108 2.05 8.42 -17.44
C LEU A 108 3.09 9.41 -17.99
N ALA A 109 4.15 9.69 -17.22
CA ALA A 109 5.23 10.55 -17.65
C ALA A 109 5.98 9.95 -18.86
N ARG A 110 6.29 8.64 -18.83
CA ARG A 110 6.91 7.94 -19.97
C ARG A 110 6.08 8.03 -21.23
N ILE A 111 4.78 7.69 -21.15
CA ILE A 111 3.87 7.74 -22.31
C ILE A 111 3.73 9.17 -22.82
N ALA A 112 3.60 10.15 -21.93
CA ALA A 112 3.46 11.54 -22.34
C ALA A 112 4.68 12.04 -23.12
N LEU A 113 5.89 11.63 -22.73
CA LEU A 113 7.12 11.94 -23.46
C LEU A 113 7.18 11.22 -24.82
N GLU A 114 6.83 9.94 -24.87
CA GLU A 114 6.82 9.12 -26.10
C GLU A 114 5.78 9.62 -27.12
N GLU A 115 4.60 10.02 -26.65
CA GLU A 115 3.52 10.56 -27.50
C GLU A 115 3.71 12.03 -27.88
N GLY A 116 4.73 12.69 -27.31
CA GLY A 116 4.95 14.12 -27.51
C GLY A 116 3.80 14.96 -26.97
N ALA A 117 3.22 14.57 -25.83
CA ALA A 117 2.12 15.29 -25.20
C ALA A 117 2.58 16.60 -24.59
N ASP A 118 1.66 17.56 -24.51
CA ASP A 118 1.89 18.87 -23.92
C ASP A 118 1.60 18.89 -22.40
N ALA A 119 0.73 17.97 -21.95
CA ALA A 119 0.33 17.90 -20.56
C ALA A 119 -0.07 16.47 -20.16
N ILE A 120 -0.02 16.23 -18.85
CA ILE A 120 -0.61 15.05 -18.18
C ILE A 120 -1.78 15.53 -17.33
N CYS A 121 -2.90 14.80 -17.41
CA CYS A 121 -4.10 15.07 -16.61
C CYS A 121 -4.38 13.90 -15.67
N HIS A 122 -4.82 14.23 -14.44
CA HIS A 122 -5.31 13.23 -13.48
C HIS A 122 -6.62 13.68 -12.83
N GLY A 123 -7.50 12.71 -12.49
CA GLY A 123 -8.78 12.94 -11.84
C GLY A 123 -8.75 12.90 -10.30
N ALA A 124 -7.58 12.99 -9.69
CA ALA A 124 -7.50 12.98 -8.23
C ALA A 124 -8.11 14.25 -7.63
N THR A 125 -8.95 14.06 -6.59
CA THR A 125 -9.64 15.17 -5.92
C THR A 125 -8.69 16.05 -5.13
N GLY A 126 -9.04 17.34 -4.96
CA GLY A 126 -8.24 18.29 -4.19
C GLY A 126 -8.15 17.97 -2.68
N LYS A 127 -9.00 17.08 -2.16
CA LYS A 127 -9.01 16.60 -0.77
C LYS A 127 -8.23 15.30 -0.57
N GLY A 128 -7.82 14.62 -1.68
CA GLY A 128 -7.12 13.34 -1.64
C GLY A 128 -5.59 13.48 -1.67
N ASN A 129 -4.90 12.47 -1.15
CA ASN A 129 -3.45 12.37 -1.23
C ASN A 129 -2.95 12.06 -2.65
N ASP A 130 -3.78 11.43 -3.47
CA ASP A 130 -3.39 10.89 -4.77
C ASP A 130 -2.90 11.95 -5.74
N GLN A 131 -3.45 13.17 -5.67
CA GLN A 131 -2.93 14.30 -6.46
C GLN A 131 -1.43 14.54 -6.18
N VAL A 132 -1.02 14.47 -4.92
CA VAL A 132 0.40 14.66 -4.54
C VAL A 132 1.24 13.49 -5.07
N ARG A 133 0.77 12.26 -4.91
CA ARG A 133 1.46 11.05 -5.34
C ARG A 133 1.69 11.02 -6.84
N PHE A 134 0.67 11.32 -7.65
CA PHE A 134 0.81 11.43 -9.11
C PHE A 134 1.77 12.53 -9.51
N GLU A 135 1.58 13.74 -8.98
CA GLU A 135 2.38 14.90 -9.40
C GLU A 135 3.84 14.77 -9.02
N LEU A 136 4.18 14.23 -7.84
CA LEU A 136 5.56 13.99 -7.45
C LEU A 136 6.23 12.95 -8.35
N ALA A 137 5.52 11.89 -8.74
CA ALA A 137 6.03 10.90 -9.69
C ALA A 137 6.24 11.52 -11.09
N ILE A 138 5.27 12.30 -11.58
CA ILE A 138 5.39 13.00 -12.87
C ILE A 138 6.58 13.97 -12.85
N LYS A 139 6.75 14.76 -11.78
CA LYS A 139 7.87 15.68 -11.64
C LYS A 139 9.23 14.99 -11.62
N ALA A 140 9.30 13.77 -11.10
CA ALA A 140 10.54 13.00 -11.09
C ALA A 140 10.99 12.56 -12.50
N TYR A 141 10.06 12.28 -13.41
CA TYR A 141 10.35 11.73 -14.74
C TYR A 141 10.10 12.70 -15.90
N ALA A 142 9.24 13.69 -15.70
CA ALA A 142 8.92 14.71 -16.70
C ALA A 142 8.80 16.09 -16.03
N PRO A 143 9.91 16.68 -15.54
CA PRO A 143 9.90 17.87 -14.68
C PRO A 143 9.29 19.11 -15.35
N ASP A 144 9.37 19.20 -16.69
CA ASP A 144 8.83 20.32 -17.48
C ASP A 144 7.41 20.08 -17.99
N MET A 145 6.84 18.90 -17.77
CA MET A 145 5.50 18.54 -18.22
C MET A 145 4.43 19.37 -17.49
N ALA A 146 3.50 19.94 -18.26
CA ALA A 146 2.35 20.60 -17.67
C ALA A 146 1.40 19.58 -17.00
N ILE A 147 0.87 19.90 -15.83
CA ILE A 147 -0.09 19.05 -15.12
C ILE A 147 -1.44 19.74 -15.11
N ILE A 148 -2.47 19.00 -15.49
CA ILE A 148 -3.87 19.43 -15.43
C ILE A 148 -4.58 18.62 -14.36
N ALA A 149 -5.16 19.33 -13.38
CA ALA A 149 -5.93 18.72 -12.31
C ALA A 149 -7.34 19.37 -12.27
N PRO A 150 -8.33 18.81 -12.96
CA PRO A 150 -9.64 19.42 -13.13
C PRO A 150 -10.31 19.81 -11.82
N TRP A 151 -10.21 19.01 -10.77
CA TRP A 151 -10.75 19.31 -9.45
C TRP A 151 -10.26 20.63 -8.83
N ARG A 152 -9.17 21.20 -9.33
CA ARG A 152 -8.67 22.52 -8.95
C ARG A 152 -9.10 23.65 -9.89
N GLU A 153 -9.72 23.30 -11.02
CA GLU A 153 -10.04 24.25 -12.09
C GLU A 153 -11.52 24.35 -12.42
N TRP A 154 -12.26 23.24 -12.38
CA TRP A 154 -13.66 23.19 -12.78
C TRP A 154 -14.63 23.69 -11.71
N THR A 155 -15.86 23.93 -12.11
CA THR A 155 -16.94 24.42 -11.23
C THR A 155 -17.78 23.30 -10.62
N ILE A 156 -17.62 22.07 -11.08
CA ILE A 156 -18.29 20.88 -10.57
C ILE A 156 -17.86 20.62 -9.12
N LYS A 157 -18.82 20.56 -8.18
CA LYS A 157 -18.54 20.49 -6.74
C LYS A 157 -19.09 19.24 -6.07
N SER A 158 -19.98 18.52 -6.74
CA SER A 158 -20.67 17.36 -6.16
C SER A 158 -20.76 16.22 -7.17
N ARG A 159 -20.97 15.00 -6.64
CA ARG A 159 -21.19 13.82 -7.46
C ARG A 159 -22.46 13.93 -8.33
N ASP A 160 -23.48 14.62 -7.83
CA ASP A 160 -24.73 14.85 -8.62
C ASP A 160 -24.44 15.74 -9.84
N GLU A 161 -23.64 16.80 -9.65
CA GLU A 161 -23.22 17.66 -10.76
C GLU A 161 -22.33 16.91 -11.77
N GLU A 162 -21.50 15.97 -11.32
CA GLU A 162 -20.73 15.09 -12.23
C GLU A 162 -21.64 14.18 -13.05
N ILE A 163 -22.68 13.60 -12.42
CA ILE A 163 -23.68 12.77 -13.11
C ILE A 163 -24.45 13.59 -14.13
N ASP A 164 -24.91 14.78 -13.75
CA ASP A 164 -25.64 15.69 -14.65
C ASP A 164 -24.77 16.09 -15.86
N TYR A 165 -23.48 16.36 -15.63
CA TYR A 165 -22.52 16.65 -16.72
C TYR A 165 -22.32 15.43 -17.61
N ALA A 166 -22.19 14.23 -17.03
CA ALA A 166 -22.03 13.01 -17.80
C ALA A 166 -23.28 12.68 -18.66
N GLU A 167 -24.49 12.89 -18.12
CA GLU A 167 -25.75 12.72 -18.84
C GLU A 167 -25.85 13.70 -20.01
N ALA A 168 -25.48 14.97 -19.79
CA ALA A 168 -25.49 16.00 -20.85
C ALA A 168 -24.52 15.68 -22.00
N HIS A 169 -23.47 14.93 -21.74
CA HIS A 169 -22.46 14.51 -22.73
C HIS A 169 -22.65 13.07 -23.23
N ASN A 170 -23.77 12.41 -22.88
CA ASN A 170 -24.07 11.02 -23.27
C ASN A 170 -22.97 10.02 -22.88
N ILE A 171 -22.31 10.23 -21.76
CA ILE A 171 -21.27 9.31 -21.25
C ILE A 171 -21.94 8.06 -20.66
N PRO A 172 -21.57 6.84 -21.08
CA PRO A 172 -22.16 5.63 -20.55
C PRO A 172 -21.74 5.42 -19.09
N LEU A 173 -22.70 5.54 -18.16
CA LEU A 173 -22.48 5.32 -16.73
C LEU A 173 -23.16 4.04 -16.27
N LYS A 174 -22.45 3.24 -15.44
CA LYS A 174 -22.99 2.08 -14.72
C LYS A 174 -23.32 2.44 -13.25
N ILE A 175 -23.67 3.71 -12.96
CA ILE A 175 -23.74 4.23 -11.58
C ILE A 175 -25.19 4.34 -11.13
N ASN A 176 -25.46 3.83 -9.92
CA ASN A 176 -26.69 4.08 -9.19
C ASN A 176 -26.42 5.20 -8.15
N ARG A 177 -27.28 6.24 -8.10
CA ARG A 177 -27.10 7.43 -7.26
C ARG A 177 -27.06 7.15 -5.75
N GLU A 178 -27.55 6.00 -5.31
CA GLU A 178 -27.90 5.80 -3.89
C GLU A 178 -26.99 4.88 -3.06
N THR A 179 -26.07 4.11 -3.63
CA THR A 179 -25.50 2.97 -2.87
C THR A 179 -24.01 2.70 -2.97
N ASN A 180 -23.22 3.50 -3.65
CA ASN A 180 -21.83 3.09 -3.90
C ASN A 180 -20.82 3.81 -3.00
N TYR A 181 -20.16 3.06 -2.12
CA TYR A 181 -18.91 3.49 -1.49
C TYR A 181 -17.88 3.85 -2.56
N SER A 182 -17.04 4.82 -2.26
CA SER A 182 -15.82 5.05 -3.06
C SER A 182 -14.87 3.89 -2.80
N LYS A 183 -14.49 3.18 -3.86
CA LYS A 183 -13.62 2.00 -3.79
C LYS A 183 -12.37 2.23 -4.63
N ASP A 184 -11.23 1.78 -4.13
CA ASP A 184 -9.96 1.72 -4.87
C ASP A 184 -9.39 0.31 -4.71
N LYS A 185 -9.32 -0.42 -5.83
CA LYS A 185 -8.91 -1.82 -5.89
C LYS A 185 -7.62 -1.98 -6.67
N ASN A 186 -6.74 -2.79 -6.13
CA ASN A 186 -5.56 -3.32 -6.83
C ASN A 186 -5.22 -4.70 -6.28
N LEU A 187 -4.16 -5.31 -6.78
CA LEU A 187 -3.73 -6.65 -6.36
C LEU A 187 -3.47 -6.77 -4.85
N TRP A 188 -3.09 -5.67 -4.20
CA TRP A 188 -2.73 -5.66 -2.78
C TRP A 188 -3.90 -5.47 -1.85
N HIS A 189 -4.84 -4.60 -2.23
CA HIS A 189 -5.95 -4.24 -1.35
C HIS A 189 -7.20 -3.76 -2.08
N LEU A 190 -8.26 -3.62 -1.31
CA LEU A 190 -9.45 -2.85 -1.64
C LEU A 190 -9.75 -1.88 -0.50
N SER A 191 -9.99 -0.60 -0.83
CA SER A 191 -10.46 0.41 0.12
C SER A 191 -11.95 0.71 -0.06
N HIS A 192 -12.62 1.05 1.05
CA HIS A 192 -13.98 1.54 1.09
C HIS A 192 -14.01 2.86 1.84
N GLU A 193 -14.55 3.90 1.21
CA GLU A 193 -14.69 5.25 1.79
C GLU A 193 -16.07 5.83 1.48
N GLY A 194 -16.50 6.83 2.25
CA GLY A 194 -17.73 7.57 2.02
C GLY A 194 -18.97 6.99 2.68
N LEU A 195 -20.13 7.58 2.39
CA LEU A 195 -21.43 7.22 2.94
C LEU A 195 -21.43 7.19 4.49
N ASP A 196 -21.99 6.13 5.08
CA ASP A 196 -22.07 5.92 6.52
C ASP A 196 -20.69 5.75 7.19
N LEU A 197 -19.64 5.41 6.43
CA LEU A 197 -18.26 5.35 6.94
C LEU A 197 -17.65 6.73 7.23
N GLU A 198 -18.23 7.82 6.74
CA GLU A 198 -17.75 9.19 7.05
C GLU A 198 -17.91 9.53 8.53
N ASP A 199 -18.90 8.93 9.20
CA ASP A 199 -19.06 9.03 10.64
C ASP A 199 -18.34 7.86 11.35
N PRO A 200 -17.27 8.12 12.10
CA PRO A 200 -16.53 7.07 12.79
C PRO A 200 -17.32 6.39 13.92
N ALA A 201 -18.50 6.88 14.27
CA ALA A 201 -19.39 6.22 15.22
C ALA A 201 -20.16 5.04 14.59
N ASN A 202 -20.22 4.95 13.28
CA ASN A 202 -20.90 3.87 12.58
C ASN A 202 -20.00 2.64 12.44
N GLU A 203 -20.54 1.46 12.72
CA GLU A 203 -19.88 0.17 12.48
C GLU A 203 -19.87 -0.15 10.98
N PRO A 204 -18.72 -0.60 10.40
CA PRO A 204 -18.69 -1.06 9.02
C PRO A 204 -19.58 -2.28 8.80
N GLN A 205 -20.26 -2.31 7.68
CA GLN A 205 -21.28 -3.32 7.34
C GLN A 205 -20.64 -4.63 6.79
N TYR A 206 -19.71 -5.25 7.54
CA TYR A 206 -18.94 -6.40 7.08
C TYR A 206 -19.78 -7.61 6.64
N GLU A 207 -20.96 -7.83 7.22
CA GLU A 207 -21.87 -8.93 6.90
C GLU A 207 -22.87 -8.59 5.78
N LYS A 208 -22.91 -7.32 5.34
CA LYS A 208 -23.79 -6.90 4.25
C LYS A 208 -23.28 -7.47 2.93
N GLU A 209 -24.16 -8.13 2.19
CA GLU A 209 -23.88 -8.67 0.86
C GLU A 209 -23.28 -7.61 -0.06
N GLY A 210 -22.12 -7.90 -0.68
CA GLY A 210 -21.40 -7.01 -1.60
C GLY A 210 -20.64 -5.86 -0.93
N PHE A 211 -20.55 -5.81 0.41
CA PHE A 211 -19.65 -4.88 1.09
C PHE A 211 -18.21 -5.37 0.93
N LEU A 212 -17.89 -6.57 1.44
CA LEU A 212 -16.57 -7.17 1.23
C LEU A 212 -16.48 -7.82 -0.17
N GLU A 213 -15.33 -7.68 -0.82
CA GLU A 213 -15.07 -8.24 -2.16
C GLU A 213 -13.85 -9.16 -2.22
N LEU A 214 -12.89 -8.99 -1.31
CA LEU A 214 -11.67 -9.81 -1.28
C LEU A 214 -11.80 -10.98 -0.29
N GLY A 215 -12.81 -10.98 0.56
CA GLY A 215 -12.98 -12.03 1.54
C GLY A 215 -14.34 -12.03 2.21
N VAL A 216 -14.39 -12.68 3.36
CA VAL A 216 -15.57 -12.78 4.22
C VAL A 216 -15.28 -12.16 5.60
N SER A 217 -16.33 -11.83 6.36
CA SER A 217 -16.13 -11.41 7.74
C SER A 217 -15.63 -12.57 8.62
N PRO A 218 -14.97 -12.29 9.75
CA PRO A 218 -14.52 -13.33 10.68
C PRO A 218 -15.66 -14.26 11.16
N ILE A 219 -16.89 -13.74 11.26
CA ILE A 219 -18.07 -14.53 11.65
C ILE A 219 -18.41 -15.56 10.57
N GLN A 220 -18.32 -15.18 9.30
CA GLN A 220 -18.63 -16.03 8.15
C GLN A 220 -17.49 -16.97 7.78
N ALA A 221 -16.28 -16.74 8.29
CA ALA A 221 -15.11 -17.58 8.03
C ALA A 221 -15.28 -18.99 8.62
N PRO A 222 -14.64 -20.03 8.01
CA PRO A 222 -14.77 -21.42 8.44
C PRO A 222 -14.41 -21.67 9.91
N ASP A 223 -15.10 -22.61 10.55
CA ASP A 223 -14.77 -23.11 11.91
C ASP A 223 -13.56 -24.05 11.93
N LYS A 224 -12.93 -24.27 10.77
CA LYS A 224 -11.76 -25.12 10.60
C LYS A 224 -10.57 -24.25 10.21
N PRO A 225 -9.45 -24.30 10.93
CA PRO A 225 -8.29 -23.47 10.59
C PRO A 225 -7.65 -23.93 9.28
N THR A 226 -7.11 -22.97 8.54
CA THR A 226 -6.26 -23.19 7.37
C THR A 226 -4.80 -23.02 7.77
N TYR A 227 -3.93 -23.96 7.39
CA TYR A 227 -2.49 -23.82 7.57
C TYR A 227 -1.86 -23.40 6.25
N VAL A 228 -0.84 -22.57 6.32
CA VAL A 228 -0.04 -22.14 5.17
C VAL A 228 1.41 -22.00 5.60
N THR A 229 2.33 -22.47 4.76
CA THR A 229 3.77 -22.29 4.95
C THR A 229 4.28 -21.40 3.83
N ILE A 230 4.94 -20.30 4.18
CA ILE A 230 5.52 -19.34 3.22
C ILE A 230 7.02 -19.43 3.31
N HIS A 231 7.67 -19.67 2.16
CA HIS A 231 9.12 -19.65 2.04
C HIS A 231 9.59 -18.26 1.59
N PHE A 232 10.63 -17.76 2.27
CA PHE A 232 11.27 -16.49 1.93
C PHE A 232 12.73 -16.71 1.55
N GLU A 233 13.19 -15.98 0.54
CA GLU A 233 14.59 -15.82 0.18
C GLU A 233 14.98 -14.35 0.26
N LYS A 234 15.89 -14.01 1.18
CA LYS A 234 16.35 -12.63 1.41
C LYS A 234 15.17 -11.65 1.59
N GLY A 235 14.19 -12.07 2.38
CA GLY A 235 12.99 -11.28 2.70
C GLY A 235 11.93 -11.20 1.59
N ILE A 236 12.12 -11.87 0.46
CA ILE A 236 11.17 -11.96 -0.64
C ILE A 236 10.45 -13.30 -0.57
N PRO A 237 9.11 -13.35 -0.56
CA PRO A 237 8.39 -14.62 -0.57
C PRO A 237 8.47 -15.27 -1.96
N THR A 238 8.82 -16.56 -2.00
CA THR A 238 9.08 -17.29 -3.26
C THR A 238 8.25 -18.56 -3.41
N ALA A 239 7.72 -19.13 -2.32
CA ALA A 239 6.91 -20.33 -2.38
C ALA A 239 5.81 -20.35 -1.31
N ILE A 240 4.73 -21.09 -1.59
CA ILE A 240 3.65 -21.40 -0.65
C ILE A 240 3.50 -22.94 -0.61
N ASP A 241 3.53 -23.50 0.62
CA ASP A 241 3.39 -24.94 0.88
C ASP A 241 4.36 -25.79 0.03
N GLY A 242 5.60 -25.30 -0.14
CA GLY A 242 6.66 -25.96 -0.91
C GLY A 242 6.53 -25.82 -2.44
N LYS A 243 5.53 -25.12 -2.94
CA LYS A 243 5.38 -24.83 -4.36
C LYS A 243 5.91 -23.43 -4.67
N GLU A 244 6.93 -23.33 -5.51
CA GLU A 244 7.43 -22.07 -6.07
C GLU A 244 6.34 -21.39 -6.92
N MET A 245 6.23 -20.07 -6.79
CA MET A 245 5.23 -19.27 -7.48
C MET A 245 5.83 -17.96 -7.97
N GLY A 246 5.29 -17.44 -9.07
CA GLY A 246 5.57 -16.07 -9.49
C GLY A 246 5.02 -15.06 -8.49
N ALA A 247 5.63 -13.87 -8.44
CA ALA A 247 5.30 -12.84 -7.45
C ALA A 247 3.80 -12.48 -7.43
N VAL A 248 3.17 -12.35 -8.60
CA VAL A 248 1.74 -12.04 -8.74
C VAL A 248 0.89 -13.21 -8.23
N GLU A 249 1.16 -14.43 -8.72
CA GLU A 249 0.43 -15.64 -8.32
C GLU A 249 0.48 -15.86 -6.79
N LEU A 250 1.65 -15.58 -6.19
CA LEU A 250 1.84 -15.71 -4.74
C LEU A 250 0.95 -14.75 -3.95
N VAL A 251 0.90 -13.48 -4.35
CA VAL A 251 0.03 -12.49 -3.69
C VAL A 251 -1.45 -12.83 -3.90
N GLU A 252 -1.85 -13.22 -5.11
CA GLU A 252 -3.21 -13.67 -5.40
C GLU A 252 -3.61 -14.88 -4.53
N LYS A 253 -2.71 -15.86 -4.39
CA LYS A 253 -2.96 -17.04 -3.55
C LYS A 253 -3.10 -16.69 -2.07
N LEU A 254 -2.30 -15.76 -1.56
CA LEU A 254 -2.43 -15.30 -0.18
C LEU A 254 -3.69 -14.44 0.03
N ASN A 255 -4.12 -13.67 -0.98
CA ASN A 255 -5.41 -12.97 -0.95
C ASN A 255 -6.57 -13.96 -0.85
N GLU A 256 -6.55 -15.04 -1.66
CA GLU A 256 -7.57 -16.10 -1.61
C GLU A 256 -7.63 -16.76 -0.21
N LEU A 257 -6.48 -17.20 0.30
CA LEU A 257 -6.38 -17.87 1.60
C LEU A 257 -6.78 -16.95 2.76
N GLY A 258 -6.28 -15.71 2.75
CA GLY A 258 -6.57 -14.73 3.78
C GLY A 258 -8.03 -14.30 3.76
N GLY A 259 -8.55 -13.97 2.57
CA GLY A 259 -9.94 -13.57 2.39
C GLY A 259 -10.92 -14.64 2.84
N ALA A 260 -10.70 -15.91 2.47
CA ALA A 260 -11.52 -17.03 2.90
C ALA A 260 -11.54 -17.24 4.42
N ASN A 261 -10.50 -16.79 5.13
CA ASN A 261 -10.39 -16.92 6.58
C ASN A 261 -10.70 -15.62 7.34
N GLY A 262 -11.23 -14.59 6.67
CA GLY A 262 -11.60 -13.31 7.27
C GLY A 262 -10.40 -12.45 7.71
N ILE A 263 -9.22 -12.68 7.12
CA ILE A 263 -7.99 -11.96 7.43
C ILE A 263 -7.94 -10.63 6.68
N GLY A 264 -7.34 -9.61 7.30
CA GLY A 264 -6.93 -8.38 6.62
C GLY A 264 -7.99 -7.29 6.57
N LEU A 265 -9.00 -7.34 7.42
CA LEU A 265 -9.95 -6.25 7.59
C LEU A 265 -9.37 -5.20 8.54
N ALA A 266 -9.34 -3.94 8.09
CA ALA A 266 -8.87 -2.83 8.89
C ALA A 266 -9.82 -1.62 8.75
N ASP A 267 -10.37 -1.16 9.88
CA ASP A 267 -11.11 0.09 10.00
C ASP A 267 -10.22 1.10 10.71
N LEU A 268 -9.86 2.16 10.03
CA LEU A 268 -8.91 3.13 10.58
C LEU A 268 -9.18 4.57 10.15
N VAL A 269 -8.85 5.48 11.06
CA VAL A 269 -8.79 6.91 10.79
C VAL A 269 -7.33 7.29 10.63
N GLU A 270 -6.95 7.76 9.46
CA GLU A 270 -5.59 8.16 9.10
C GLU A 270 -5.44 9.67 9.00
N ASN A 271 -4.22 10.17 9.17
CA ASN A 271 -3.89 11.57 8.90
C ASN A 271 -3.44 11.71 7.44
N ARG A 272 -4.28 12.35 6.61
CA ARG A 272 -3.93 12.63 5.21
C ARG A 272 -2.80 13.66 5.11
N LEU A 273 -1.96 13.51 4.09
CA LEU A 273 -0.88 14.45 3.78
C LEU A 273 -1.41 15.90 3.61
N VAL A 274 -2.60 16.05 3.08
CA VAL A 274 -3.28 17.35 2.91
C VAL A 274 -3.85 17.94 4.21
N GLY A 275 -3.59 17.31 5.37
CA GLY A 275 -3.81 17.87 6.71
C GLY A 275 -5.13 17.51 7.39
N MET A 276 -5.99 16.73 6.76
CA MET A 276 -7.25 16.28 7.38
C MET A 276 -7.18 14.82 7.83
N LYS A 277 -8.03 14.45 8.78
CA LYS A 277 -8.29 13.05 9.10
C LYS A 277 -9.31 12.47 8.12
N SER A 278 -9.12 11.19 7.76
CA SER A 278 -10.05 10.46 6.91
C SER A 278 -10.18 9.04 7.39
N ARG A 279 -11.39 8.50 7.38
CA ARG A 279 -11.65 7.10 7.69
C ARG A 279 -11.72 6.29 6.41
N GLY A 280 -11.06 5.14 6.42
CA GLY A 280 -11.17 4.12 5.40
C GLY A 280 -11.30 2.74 6.01
N VAL A 281 -12.06 1.87 5.36
CA VAL A 281 -12.12 0.44 5.65
C VAL A 281 -11.39 -0.28 4.54
N TYR A 282 -10.46 -1.15 4.91
CA TYR A 282 -9.54 -1.79 3.98
C TYR A 282 -9.65 -3.31 4.07
N GLU A 283 -9.60 -3.95 2.92
CA GLU A 283 -9.39 -5.39 2.78
C GLU A 283 -7.98 -5.61 2.23
N THR A 284 -7.09 -6.21 3.01
CA THR A 284 -5.69 -6.47 2.61
C THR A 284 -5.27 -7.88 3.08
N PRO A 285 -5.96 -8.94 2.62
CA PRO A 285 -5.81 -10.26 3.20
C PRO A 285 -4.41 -10.86 3.02
N GLY A 286 -3.89 -10.93 1.81
CA GLY A 286 -2.56 -11.46 1.53
C GLY A 286 -1.45 -10.58 2.10
N GLY A 287 -1.63 -9.26 2.05
CA GLY A 287 -0.70 -8.32 2.62
C GLY A 287 -0.53 -8.48 4.12
N THR A 288 -1.62 -8.66 4.85
CA THR A 288 -1.60 -8.88 6.30
C THR A 288 -0.85 -10.18 6.64
N ILE A 289 -1.05 -11.24 5.86
CA ILE A 289 -0.32 -12.50 6.03
C ILE A 289 1.18 -12.31 5.76
N LEU A 290 1.54 -11.62 4.67
CA LEU A 290 2.94 -11.40 4.31
C LEU A 290 3.70 -10.57 5.34
N TYR A 291 3.12 -9.47 5.83
CA TYR A 291 3.74 -8.67 6.88
C TYR A 291 3.96 -9.48 8.15
N HIS A 292 2.96 -10.25 8.57
CA HIS A 292 3.06 -11.08 9.75
C HIS A 292 4.14 -12.17 9.59
N ALA A 293 4.14 -12.89 8.47
CA ALA A 293 5.12 -13.94 8.21
C ALA A 293 6.56 -13.39 8.14
N HIS A 294 6.74 -12.27 7.44
CA HIS A 294 8.04 -11.63 7.32
C HIS A 294 8.58 -11.16 8.68
N ASP A 295 7.74 -10.53 9.50
CA ASP A 295 8.12 -10.10 10.86
C ASP A 295 8.54 -11.30 11.72
N VAL A 296 7.78 -12.41 11.69
CA VAL A 296 8.12 -13.64 12.41
C VAL A 296 9.49 -14.17 12.00
N LEU A 297 9.81 -14.19 10.70
CA LEU A 297 11.12 -14.68 10.22
C LEU A 297 12.26 -13.75 10.68
N GLU A 298 12.05 -12.44 10.67
CA GLU A 298 13.05 -11.47 11.16
C GLU A 298 13.38 -11.67 12.65
N THR A 299 12.43 -12.13 13.46
CA THR A 299 12.69 -12.35 14.90
C THR A 299 13.80 -13.36 15.17
N ILE A 300 14.03 -14.33 14.27
CA ILE A 300 15.05 -15.36 14.45
C ILE A 300 16.30 -15.13 13.59
N THR A 301 16.27 -14.20 12.61
CA THR A 301 17.35 -14.00 11.65
C THR A 301 18.09 -12.67 11.81
N LEU A 302 17.53 -11.69 12.52
CA LEU A 302 18.16 -10.41 12.79
C LEU A 302 18.60 -10.31 14.24
N ASP A 303 19.79 -9.75 14.47
CA ASP A 303 20.21 -9.36 15.81
C ASP A 303 19.38 -8.16 16.34
N LYS A 304 19.41 -8.01 17.66
CA LYS A 304 18.62 -7.02 18.37
C LYS A 304 18.80 -5.58 17.86
N GLU A 305 20.03 -5.15 17.61
CA GLU A 305 20.31 -3.75 17.25
C GLU A 305 19.93 -3.48 15.78
N THR A 306 20.17 -4.46 14.90
CA THR A 306 19.71 -4.39 13.49
C THR A 306 18.20 -4.35 13.42
N ALA A 307 17.48 -5.25 14.10
CA ALA A 307 16.02 -5.30 14.13
C ALA A 307 15.42 -3.98 14.64
N ARG A 308 15.93 -3.44 15.74
CA ARG A 308 15.47 -2.17 16.32
C ARG A 308 15.73 -0.98 15.40
N THR A 309 16.92 -0.90 14.81
CA THR A 309 17.25 0.17 13.86
C THR A 309 16.33 0.11 12.66
N LYS A 310 16.11 -1.08 12.10
CA LYS A 310 15.16 -1.29 11.01
C LYS A 310 13.74 -0.85 11.40
N GLN A 311 13.27 -1.16 12.59
CA GLN A 311 11.95 -0.78 13.09
C GLN A 311 11.78 0.75 13.18
N TYR A 312 12.81 1.51 13.60
CA TYR A 312 12.75 2.98 13.55
C TYR A 312 12.70 3.52 12.12
N LEU A 313 13.48 2.93 11.21
CA LEU A 313 13.54 3.36 9.83
C LEU A 313 12.29 2.96 9.03
N SER A 314 11.60 1.88 9.42
CA SER A 314 10.35 1.44 8.79
C SER A 314 9.24 2.48 8.90
N ILE A 315 9.15 3.19 10.02
CA ILE A 315 8.21 4.29 10.23
C ILE A 315 8.48 5.40 9.20
N LYS A 316 9.77 5.76 9.05
CA LYS A 316 10.15 6.79 8.07
C LYS A 316 9.95 6.34 6.63
N PHE A 317 10.18 5.05 6.34
CA PHE A 317 9.89 4.47 5.04
C PHE A 317 8.40 4.54 4.73
N ALA A 318 7.54 4.21 5.69
CA ALA A 318 6.08 4.30 5.55
C ALA A 318 5.61 5.73 5.26
N ASP A 319 6.16 6.74 5.97
CA ASP A 319 5.87 8.15 5.71
C ASP A 319 6.23 8.56 4.27
N ILE A 320 7.42 8.16 3.81
CA ILE A 320 7.89 8.46 2.45
C ILE A 320 6.96 7.86 1.41
N VAL A 321 6.57 6.60 1.57
CA VAL A 321 5.63 5.93 0.66
C VAL A 321 4.27 6.60 0.70
N TYR A 322 3.72 6.84 1.89
CA TYR A 322 2.42 7.48 2.07
C TYR A 322 2.35 8.85 1.43
N ASN A 323 3.45 9.63 1.56
CA ASN A 323 3.58 10.98 1.03
C ASN A 323 3.91 11.03 -0.49
N GLY A 324 3.95 9.90 -1.19
CA GLY A 324 4.26 9.85 -2.62
C GLY A 324 5.71 10.17 -2.97
N GLN A 325 6.62 10.09 -2.00
CA GLN A 325 8.04 10.42 -2.15
C GLN A 325 8.89 9.21 -2.59
N TRP A 326 8.30 8.29 -3.38
CA TRP A 326 8.96 7.06 -3.82
C TRP A 326 10.27 7.30 -4.58
N TYR A 327 10.34 8.35 -5.40
CA TYR A 327 11.49 8.67 -6.24
C TYR A 327 12.41 9.72 -5.60
N THR A 328 12.68 9.58 -4.30
CA THR A 328 13.57 10.48 -3.58
C THR A 328 14.87 9.78 -3.15
N PRO A 329 16.00 10.52 -3.06
CA PRO A 329 17.26 9.96 -2.58
C PRO A 329 17.15 9.30 -1.19
N LEU A 330 16.28 9.86 -0.32
CA LEU A 330 16.08 9.29 1.01
C LEU A 330 15.44 7.90 0.95
N ARG A 331 14.43 7.69 0.09
CA ARG A 331 13.84 6.37 -0.11
C ARG A 331 14.89 5.37 -0.63
N GLU A 332 15.74 5.79 -1.57
CA GLU A 332 16.81 4.94 -2.11
C GLU A 332 17.81 4.53 -1.03
N ALA A 333 18.23 5.48 -0.19
CA ALA A 333 19.14 5.21 0.93
C ALA A 333 18.52 4.24 1.95
N LEU A 334 17.23 4.43 2.29
CA LEU A 334 16.51 3.52 3.19
C LEU A 334 16.34 2.13 2.56
N SER A 335 16.04 2.06 1.26
CA SER A 335 15.94 0.77 0.55
C SER A 335 17.28 0.02 0.54
N ALA A 336 18.41 0.73 0.37
CA ALA A 336 19.74 0.11 0.43
C ALA A 336 20.02 -0.48 1.82
N PHE A 337 19.68 0.26 2.89
CA PHE A 337 19.77 -0.25 4.26
C PHE A 337 18.88 -1.49 4.45
N VAL A 338 17.62 -1.43 4.03
CA VAL A 338 16.69 -2.55 4.15
C VAL A 338 17.22 -3.77 3.41
N THR A 339 17.64 -3.62 2.15
CA THR A 339 18.17 -4.73 1.33
C THR A 339 19.37 -5.39 2.01
N GLU A 340 20.24 -4.62 2.66
CA GLU A 340 21.40 -5.16 3.39
C GLU A 340 20.93 -6.02 4.57
N THR A 341 19.92 -5.58 5.33
CA THR A 341 19.39 -6.35 6.47
C THR A 341 18.69 -7.65 6.06
N GLN A 342 18.20 -7.73 4.82
CA GLN A 342 17.45 -8.89 4.35
C GLN A 342 18.31 -10.07 3.88
N LYS A 343 19.61 -9.94 3.80
CA LYS A 343 20.51 -10.99 3.28
C LYS A 343 20.39 -12.33 4.00
N THR A 344 20.05 -12.31 5.27
CA THR A 344 19.87 -13.49 6.12
C THR A 344 18.41 -13.85 6.38
N VAL A 345 17.46 -13.03 5.93
CA VAL A 345 16.02 -13.27 6.13
C VAL A 345 15.51 -14.29 5.10
N THR A 346 15.91 -15.56 5.32
CA THR A 346 15.60 -16.71 4.45
C THR A 346 15.12 -17.87 5.31
N GLY A 347 14.01 -18.48 4.94
CA GLY A 347 13.45 -19.61 5.68
C GLY A 347 11.97 -19.81 5.47
N ASP A 348 11.40 -20.69 6.26
CA ASP A 348 9.99 -21.08 6.20
C ASP A 348 9.22 -20.57 7.40
N VAL A 349 8.07 -19.96 7.17
CA VAL A 349 7.14 -19.52 8.21
C VAL A 349 5.82 -20.26 8.02
N LYS A 350 5.45 -21.08 9.00
CA LYS A 350 4.17 -21.77 9.05
C LYS A 350 3.18 -20.99 9.90
N LEU A 351 2.03 -20.69 9.32
CA LEU A 351 0.96 -19.93 9.95
C LEU A 351 -0.33 -20.76 10.00
N LYS A 352 -1.14 -20.46 10.99
CA LYS A 352 -2.50 -20.96 11.14
C LYS A 352 -3.47 -19.79 11.03
N LEU A 353 -4.31 -19.78 10.00
CA LEU A 353 -5.32 -18.78 9.71
C LEU A 353 -6.66 -19.24 10.28
N TYR A 354 -7.30 -18.42 11.13
CA TYR A 354 -8.55 -18.80 11.74
C TYR A 354 -9.37 -17.59 12.16
N LYS A 355 -10.53 -17.41 11.53
CA LYS A 355 -11.52 -16.37 11.92
C LYS A 355 -10.92 -14.99 12.16
N GLY A 356 -10.24 -14.46 11.15
CA GLY A 356 -9.62 -13.14 11.20
C GLY A 356 -8.28 -13.07 11.94
N ASN A 357 -7.81 -14.20 12.52
CA ASN A 357 -6.56 -14.25 13.27
C ASN A 357 -5.47 -14.99 12.50
N ILE A 358 -4.24 -14.52 12.65
CA ILE A 358 -3.02 -15.19 12.19
C ILE A 358 -2.26 -15.67 13.43
N ILE A 359 -1.98 -16.96 13.51
CA ILE A 359 -1.34 -17.61 14.66
C ILE A 359 -0.06 -18.29 14.16
N ASN A 360 1.07 -18.03 14.83
CA ASN A 360 2.33 -18.68 14.50
C ASN A 360 2.23 -20.19 14.77
N ALA A 361 2.68 -21.00 13.80
CA ALA A 361 2.66 -22.46 13.90
C ALA A 361 4.05 -23.08 13.67
N GLY A 362 5.08 -22.26 13.49
CA GLY A 362 6.48 -22.64 13.36
C GLY A 362 7.25 -21.70 12.45
N VAL A 363 8.56 -21.58 12.68
CA VAL A 363 9.48 -20.83 11.84
C VAL A 363 10.83 -21.54 11.82
N THR A 364 11.45 -21.64 10.65
CA THR A 364 12.78 -22.23 10.48
C THR A 364 13.62 -21.38 9.53
N SER A 365 14.93 -21.30 9.79
CA SER A 365 15.88 -20.60 8.93
C SER A 365 17.26 -21.22 9.02
N PRO A 366 17.99 -21.33 7.90
CA PRO A 366 19.42 -21.70 7.96
C PRO A 366 20.30 -20.58 8.55
N TYR A 367 19.75 -19.39 8.72
CA TYR A 367 20.43 -18.21 9.30
C TYR A 367 19.90 -17.86 10.69
N THR A 368 19.24 -18.81 11.37
CA THR A 368 18.68 -18.54 12.70
C THR A 368 19.78 -18.16 13.70
N LEU A 369 19.52 -17.13 14.48
CA LEU A 369 20.30 -16.72 15.65
C LEU A 369 19.76 -17.33 16.94
N TYR A 370 18.63 -18.07 16.85
CA TYR A 370 18.08 -18.82 17.98
C TYR A 370 18.82 -20.14 18.11
N ASP A 371 19.52 -20.29 19.22
CA ASP A 371 20.28 -21.49 19.57
C ASP A 371 19.56 -22.19 20.73
N GLU A 372 19.06 -23.40 20.48
CA GLU A 372 18.30 -24.17 21.47
C GLU A 372 19.15 -24.56 22.68
N GLU A 373 20.46 -24.85 22.46
CA GLU A 373 21.39 -25.24 23.54
C GLU A 373 21.66 -24.04 24.48
N VAL A 374 21.73 -22.82 23.93
CA VAL A 374 21.91 -21.58 24.72
C VAL A 374 20.64 -21.15 25.40
N ALA A 375 19.49 -21.36 24.76
CA ALA A 375 18.18 -20.88 25.22
C ALA A 375 17.47 -21.86 26.17
N THR A 376 17.96 -23.10 26.31
CA THR A 376 17.34 -24.13 27.12
C THR A 376 17.35 -23.80 28.60
N PHE A 377 16.33 -24.26 29.33
CA PHE A 377 16.27 -24.28 30.80
C PHE A 377 16.78 -25.59 31.40
N ASP A 378 17.22 -26.53 30.56
CA ASP A 378 17.82 -27.80 31.01
C ASP A 378 19.26 -27.61 31.49
N ALA A 379 19.80 -28.61 32.18
CA ALA A 379 21.04 -28.50 32.95
C ALA A 379 22.35 -28.47 32.14
N GLU A 380 22.30 -28.47 30.81
CA GLU A 380 23.49 -28.39 29.95
C GLU A 380 23.93 -26.93 29.80
N ASP A 381 24.85 -26.49 30.65
CA ASP A 381 25.38 -25.12 30.72
C ASP A 381 26.35 -24.81 29.58
N VAL A 382 25.85 -24.47 28.40
CA VAL A 382 26.68 -23.84 27.34
C VAL A 382 26.93 -22.35 27.68
N TYR A 383 26.07 -21.74 28.50
CA TYR A 383 26.12 -20.33 28.91
C TYR A 383 26.63 -20.20 30.35
N ASN A 384 27.70 -19.41 30.58
CA ASN A 384 28.20 -19.14 31.92
C ASN A 384 27.35 -18.12 32.65
N GLN A 385 26.41 -18.58 33.48
CA GLN A 385 25.46 -17.71 34.23
C GLN A 385 26.16 -16.70 35.15
N LYS A 386 27.43 -16.99 35.59
CA LYS A 386 28.19 -16.08 36.48
C LYS A 386 28.57 -14.76 35.81
N ASP A 387 28.69 -14.74 34.49
CA ASP A 387 29.05 -13.53 33.74
C ASP A 387 27.94 -12.46 33.83
N ALA A 388 26.70 -12.86 34.11
CA ALA A 388 25.58 -11.96 34.29
C ALA A 388 25.78 -11.00 35.46
N GLU A 389 26.41 -11.45 36.59
CA GLU A 389 26.65 -10.61 37.77
C GLU A 389 27.50 -9.38 37.40
N GLY A 390 28.64 -9.61 36.70
CA GLY A 390 29.50 -8.52 36.25
C GLY A 390 28.82 -7.53 35.34
N PHE A 391 28.05 -8.02 34.37
CA PHE A 391 27.26 -7.20 33.48
C PHE A 391 26.22 -6.37 34.25
N ILE A 392 25.45 -6.98 35.16
CA ILE A 392 24.39 -6.31 35.94
C ILE A 392 25.00 -5.21 36.81
N ASN A 393 26.15 -5.44 37.46
CA ASN A 393 26.83 -4.47 38.29
C ASN A 393 27.24 -3.21 37.50
N LEU A 394 27.79 -3.39 36.31
CA LEU A 394 28.18 -2.27 35.44
C LEU A 394 26.97 -1.57 34.82
N PHE A 395 26.02 -2.31 34.28
CA PHE A 395 24.82 -1.77 33.64
C PHE A 395 23.91 -1.06 34.65
N GLY A 396 23.81 -1.58 35.87
CA GLY A 396 23.03 -1.00 36.97
C GLY A 396 23.72 0.12 37.74
N LEU A 397 25.00 0.44 37.46
CA LEU A 397 25.76 1.45 38.21
C LEU A 397 25.08 2.84 38.25
N PRO A 398 24.51 3.38 37.19
CA PRO A 398 23.81 4.66 37.25
C PRO A 398 22.60 4.62 38.20
N ILE A 399 21.87 3.52 38.25
CA ILE A 399 20.72 3.31 39.13
C ILE A 399 21.19 3.25 40.61
N HIS A 400 22.27 2.53 40.87
CA HIS A 400 22.89 2.42 42.19
C HIS A 400 23.35 3.79 42.72
N VAL A 401 24.11 4.54 41.85
CA VAL A 401 24.59 5.89 42.22
C VAL A 401 23.43 6.84 42.54
N LYS A 402 22.38 6.80 41.73
CA LYS A 402 21.17 7.61 41.99
C LYS A 402 20.55 7.24 43.33
N ALA A 403 20.35 5.97 43.61
CA ALA A 403 19.75 5.51 44.89
C ALA A 403 20.56 5.95 46.09
N VAL A 404 21.89 5.84 46.07
CA VAL A 404 22.78 6.29 47.14
C VAL A 404 22.69 7.83 47.36
N LEU A 405 22.61 8.61 46.28
CA LEU A 405 22.44 10.06 46.38
C LEU A 405 21.07 10.43 46.99
N ASP A 406 20.00 9.76 46.57
CA ASP A 406 18.66 10.00 47.12
C ASP A 406 18.57 9.69 48.62
N GLN A 407 19.17 8.59 49.06
CA GLN A 407 19.30 8.25 50.48
C GLN A 407 20.05 9.33 51.27
N LYS A 408 21.17 9.85 50.76
CA LYS A 408 21.94 10.92 51.37
C LYS A 408 21.17 12.23 51.48
N ARG A 409 20.24 12.50 50.55
CA ARG A 409 19.39 13.70 50.55
C ARG A 409 18.25 13.59 51.54
N ASN A 410 17.65 12.39 51.66
CA ASN A 410 16.52 12.13 52.54
C ASN A 410 16.92 11.98 54.01
N ASN A 411 18.19 11.73 54.28
CA ASN A 411 18.76 11.65 55.65
C ASN A 411 19.36 12.97 56.14
N LYS A 412 19.20 14.04 55.38
CA LYS A 412 19.46 15.43 55.76
C LYS A 412 18.15 16.15 56.10
#